data_5acb03953b0b8e086d01837f6844fae1
#
_entry.id   5acb03953b0b8e086d01837f6844fae1
#
_cell.length_a   1.000
_cell.length_b   1.000
_cell.length_c   1.000
_cell.angle_alpha   90.00
_cell.angle_beta   90.00
_cell.angle_gamma   90.00
#
_symmetry.space_group_name_H-M   'P 1'
#
loop_
_entity.id
_entity.type
_entity.pdbx_description
1 polymer ?
#
loop_
_entity_poly.entity_id
_entity_poly.type
_entity_poly.pdbx_seq_one_letter_code
_entity_poly.pdbx_strand_id
1 'polypeptide(L)'
;MKKISFTALFLCCIIATLFGAPSANDANATDIVVSDELRAKYKIKPHHEYLSFDCVDCHINQGSDPSKFKSIGDKGCISCHGDKKQLALRLKFMDTLKANPHNSVHDGPTLYCDECHNEHKASTNMCTECHEHEVPQWMGVTP
;
A
#
# COMPACT_ATOMS: atom_id res chain seq x y z
N MET A 1 37.92 41.22 -42.88
CA MET A 1 37.45 39.87 -42.59
C MET A 1 38.16 39.39 -41.33
N LYS A 2 37.49 39.44 -40.17
CA LYS A 2 38.09 39.06 -38.88
C LYS A 2 37.88 37.53 -38.69
N LYS A 3 38.97 36.78 -38.57
CA LYS A 3 38.94 35.36 -38.28
C LYS A 3 38.55 35.20 -36.82
N ILE A 4 37.37 34.68 -36.58
CA ILE A 4 36.92 34.31 -35.23
C ILE A 4 37.62 32.98 -34.88
N SER A 5 38.43 33.04 -33.84
CA SER A 5 39.20 31.88 -33.36
C SER A 5 38.25 30.84 -32.76
N PHE A 6 38.21 29.67 -33.33
CA PHE A 6 37.39 28.51 -32.91
C PHE A 6 37.79 27.90 -31.54
N THR A 7 38.86 28.42 -30.94
CA THR A 7 39.39 27.89 -29.67
C THR A 7 38.65 28.38 -28.41
N ALA A 8 37.85 29.45 -28.52
CA ALA A 8 37.11 30.00 -27.39
C ALA A 8 35.76 29.28 -27.11
N LEU A 9 35.25 28.52 -28.09
CA LEU A 9 33.95 27.88 -27.96
C LEU A 9 34.02 26.50 -27.31
N PHE A 10 35.21 25.88 -27.25
CA PHE A 10 35.36 24.53 -26.68
C PHE A 10 35.60 24.53 -25.16
N LEU A 11 35.99 25.67 -24.60
CA LEU A 11 36.26 25.78 -23.16
C LEU A 11 35.01 26.01 -22.32
N CYS A 12 33.91 26.44 -22.95
CA CYS A 12 32.64 26.72 -22.23
C CYS A 12 31.78 25.49 -22.02
N CYS A 13 32.01 24.38 -22.76
CA CYS A 13 31.23 23.14 -22.62
C CYS A 13 31.75 22.18 -21.56
N ILE A 14 32.96 22.38 -21.04
CA ILE A 14 33.57 21.44 -20.06
C ILE A 14 33.23 21.81 -18.61
N ILE A 15 32.79 23.03 -18.34
CA ILE A 15 32.47 23.46 -16.98
C ILE A 15 31.02 23.14 -16.57
N ALA A 16 30.16 22.80 -17.53
CA ALA A 16 28.74 22.49 -17.26
C ALA A 16 28.49 21.07 -16.71
N THR A 17 29.49 20.20 -16.64
CA THR A 17 29.31 18.81 -16.20
C THR A 17 29.75 18.54 -14.75
N LEU A 18 30.20 19.56 -13.99
CA LEU A 18 30.65 19.41 -12.60
C LEU A 18 29.64 19.85 -11.56
N PHE A 19 28.51 20.42 -11.97
CA PHE A 19 27.38 20.58 -11.07
C PHE A 19 26.44 19.41 -11.30
N GLY A 20 26.72 18.29 -10.66
CA GLY A 20 25.75 17.21 -10.55
C GLY A 20 24.46 17.81 -9.98
N ALA A 21 23.36 17.66 -10.71
CA ALA A 21 22.07 17.99 -10.17
C ALA A 21 21.91 17.22 -8.84
N PRO A 22 21.43 17.85 -7.77
CA PRO A 22 21.15 17.13 -6.54
C PRO A 22 20.16 16.02 -6.89
N SER A 23 20.57 14.79 -6.68
CA SER A 23 19.67 13.63 -6.76
C SER A 23 18.56 13.88 -5.74
N ALA A 24 17.33 13.99 -6.20
CA ALA A 24 16.16 14.23 -5.36
C ALA A 24 15.80 13.02 -4.47
N ASN A 25 16.76 12.16 -4.15
CA ASN A 25 16.56 10.92 -3.39
C ASN A 25 17.08 10.97 -1.95
N ASP A 26 17.51 12.14 -1.46
CA ASP A 26 17.84 12.32 -0.04
C ASP A 26 16.63 12.87 0.75
N ALA A 27 15.42 12.41 0.46
CA ALA A 27 14.33 12.54 1.40
C ALA A 27 14.49 11.43 2.45
N ASN A 28 15.33 11.71 3.46
CA ASN A 28 15.28 11.20 4.84
C ASN A 28 14.47 9.89 4.99
N ALA A 29 14.94 8.81 4.41
CA ALA A 29 14.57 7.48 4.86
C ALA A 29 15.21 7.34 6.24
N THR A 30 14.53 7.79 7.28
CA THR A 30 14.87 7.42 8.64
C THR A 30 14.76 5.91 8.68
N ASP A 31 15.90 5.24 8.77
CA ASP A 31 15.96 3.80 9.01
C ASP A 31 15.19 3.53 10.31
N ILE A 32 13.96 3.07 10.17
CA ILE A 32 13.13 2.74 11.32
C ILE A 32 13.61 1.41 11.83
N VAL A 33 14.32 1.43 12.94
CA VAL A 33 14.70 0.20 13.63
C VAL A 33 13.47 -0.36 14.34
N VAL A 34 12.82 -1.31 13.71
CA VAL A 34 11.69 -2.04 14.31
C VAL A 34 12.27 -3.19 15.15
N SER A 35 11.97 -3.21 16.44
CA SER A 35 12.39 -4.29 17.32
C SER A 35 11.71 -5.61 16.96
N ASP A 36 12.38 -6.74 17.23
CA ASP A 36 11.79 -8.07 17.01
C ASP A 36 10.50 -8.27 17.81
N GLU A 37 10.39 -7.64 18.97
CA GLU A 37 9.17 -7.67 19.79
C GLU A 37 8.00 -6.99 19.08
N LEU A 38 8.22 -5.85 18.45
CA LEU A 38 7.19 -5.14 17.66
C LEU A 38 6.80 -5.97 16.42
N ARG A 39 7.77 -6.58 15.73
CA ARG A 39 7.50 -7.46 14.59
C ARG A 39 6.70 -8.70 15.01
N ALA A 40 6.99 -9.26 16.17
CA ALA A 40 6.24 -10.40 16.71
C ALA A 40 4.81 -10.02 17.12
N LYS A 41 4.62 -8.79 17.61
CA LYS A 41 3.31 -8.28 18.01
C LYS A 41 2.44 -7.87 16.82
N TYR A 42 3.03 -7.24 15.82
CA TYR A 42 2.34 -6.73 14.63
C TYR A 42 2.80 -7.49 13.40
N LYS A 43 2.47 -8.77 13.35
CA LYS A 43 2.81 -9.63 12.21
C LYS A 43 2.14 -9.12 10.94
N ILE A 44 2.90 -9.09 9.87
CA ILE A 44 2.40 -8.84 8.52
C ILE A 44 1.79 -10.16 8.00
N LYS A 45 0.71 -10.07 7.26
CA LYS A 45 0.11 -11.25 6.65
C LYS A 45 1.01 -11.87 5.58
N PRO A 46 0.98 -13.21 5.41
CA PRO A 46 1.93 -13.90 4.52
C PRO A 46 1.96 -13.37 3.10
N HIS A 47 0.84 -12.90 2.57
CA HIS A 47 0.78 -12.36 1.20
C HIS A 47 1.49 -11.01 1.06
N HIS A 48 1.52 -10.17 2.09
CA HIS A 48 2.30 -8.94 2.12
C HIS A 48 3.74 -9.20 2.55
N GLU A 49 3.97 -10.09 3.48
CA GLU A 49 5.31 -10.53 3.89
C GLU A 49 6.09 -11.12 2.69
N TYR A 50 5.42 -11.90 1.84
CA TYR A 50 6.00 -12.44 0.61
C TYR A 50 6.50 -11.35 -0.35
N LEU A 51 5.90 -10.18 -0.35
CA LEU A 51 6.31 -9.01 -1.13
C LEU A 51 7.42 -8.19 -0.46
N SER A 52 7.91 -8.65 0.68
CA SER A 52 8.97 -8.00 1.47
C SER A 52 8.61 -6.59 1.96
N PHE A 53 7.34 -6.34 2.23
CA PHE A 53 6.91 -5.07 2.82
C PHE A 53 7.41 -4.92 4.25
N ASP A 54 7.79 -3.71 4.61
CA ASP A 54 8.09 -3.30 5.97
C ASP A 54 7.03 -2.31 6.51
N CYS A 55 7.10 -2.01 7.79
CA CYS A 55 6.16 -1.13 8.48
C CYS A 55 5.92 0.20 7.75
N VAL A 56 6.99 0.79 7.21
CA VAL A 56 6.95 2.11 6.54
C VAL A 56 6.34 2.09 5.15
N ASP A 57 6.26 0.92 4.51
CA ASP A 57 5.63 0.80 3.19
C ASP A 57 4.12 1.06 3.28
N CYS A 58 3.54 0.74 4.42
CA CYS A 58 2.12 0.99 4.72
C CYS A 58 1.93 2.25 5.57
N HIS A 59 2.74 2.44 6.62
CA HIS A 59 2.64 3.56 7.54
C HIS A 59 3.44 4.79 7.07
N ILE A 60 3.19 5.20 5.83
CA ILE A 60 3.89 6.30 5.16
C ILE A 60 3.68 7.61 5.93
N ASN A 61 4.77 8.35 6.17
CA ASN A 61 4.77 9.65 6.85
C ASN A 61 4.24 9.62 8.30
N GLN A 62 4.23 8.47 8.97
CA GLN A 62 3.81 8.37 10.37
C GLN A 62 4.96 8.51 11.38
N GLY A 63 6.13 8.91 10.91
CA GLY A 63 7.33 9.11 11.75
C GLY A 63 8.12 7.82 11.92
N SER A 64 9.03 7.82 12.90
CA SER A 64 9.99 6.74 13.12
C SER A 64 9.68 5.84 14.33
N ASP A 65 8.57 6.08 15.01
CA ASP A 65 8.18 5.32 16.20
C ASP A 65 6.97 4.41 15.89
N PRO A 66 7.18 3.11 15.62
CA PRO A 66 6.08 2.21 15.28
C PRO A 66 5.00 2.09 16.36
N SER A 67 5.34 2.37 17.62
CA SER A 67 4.35 2.32 18.72
C SER A 67 3.26 3.40 18.60
N LYS A 68 3.50 4.43 17.78
CA LYS A 68 2.59 5.55 17.52
C LYS A 68 1.89 5.46 16.18
N PHE A 69 2.13 4.42 15.39
CA PHE A 69 1.47 4.25 14.11
C PHE A 69 -0.03 4.07 14.30
N LYS A 70 -0.78 4.69 13.38
CA LYS A 70 -2.23 4.63 13.32
C LYS A 70 -2.67 3.81 12.12
N SER A 71 -3.92 3.37 12.10
CA SER A 71 -4.50 2.74 10.91
C SER A 71 -4.22 3.58 9.66
N ILE A 72 -3.86 2.90 8.57
CA ILE A 72 -3.66 3.53 7.27
C ILE A 72 -5.00 3.81 6.57
N GLY A 73 -6.07 3.20 7.05
CA GLY A 73 -7.41 3.31 6.48
C GLY A 73 -7.49 2.87 5.02
N ASP A 74 -8.65 3.07 4.42
CA ASP A 74 -8.90 2.74 3.01
C ASP A 74 -7.85 3.31 2.07
N LYS A 75 -7.47 4.57 2.29
CA LYS A 75 -6.54 5.28 1.41
C LYS A 75 -5.19 4.58 1.27
N GLY A 76 -4.69 4.00 2.34
CA GLY A 76 -3.47 3.20 2.32
C GLY A 76 -3.65 1.92 1.51
N CYS A 77 -4.74 1.18 1.75
CA CYS A 77 -5.02 -0.09 1.08
C CYS A 77 -5.26 0.09 -0.43
N ILE A 78 -6.13 1.02 -0.82
CA ILE A 78 -6.51 1.23 -2.22
C ILE A 78 -5.38 1.82 -3.08
N SER A 79 -4.34 2.38 -2.48
CA SER A 79 -3.17 2.89 -3.23
C SER A 79 -2.49 1.78 -4.07
N CYS A 80 -2.54 0.54 -3.61
CA CYS A 80 -2.01 -0.63 -4.29
C CYS A 80 -3.11 -1.55 -4.82
N HIS A 81 -4.17 -1.77 -4.05
CA HIS A 81 -5.25 -2.68 -4.41
C HIS A 81 -6.22 -2.13 -5.45
N GLY A 82 -6.18 -0.85 -5.74
CA GLY A 82 -7.15 -0.15 -6.56
C GLY A 82 -8.43 0.19 -5.78
N ASP A 83 -9.34 0.88 -6.42
CA ASP A 83 -10.57 1.29 -5.78
C ASP A 83 -11.54 0.12 -5.50
N LYS A 84 -12.53 0.34 -4.65
CA LYS A 84 -13.51 -0.68 -4.24
C LYS A 84 -14.31 -1.22 -5.41
N LYS A 85 -14.54 -0.41 -6.44
CA LYS A 85 -15.22 -0.83 -7.67
C LYS A 85 -14.37 -1.82 -8.47
N GLN A 86 -13.07 -1.60 -8.54
CA GLN A 86 -12.15 -2.53 -9.18
C GLN A 86 -12.06 -3.85 -8.38
N LEU A 87 -12.07 -3.79 -7.06
CA LEU A 87 -12.12 -4.97 -6.20
C LEU A 87 -13.41 -5.77 -6.42
N ALA A 88 -14.56 -5.09 -6.49
CA ALA A 88 -15.83 -5.72 -6.83
C ALA A 88 -15.77 -6.44 -8.18
N LEU A 89 -15.16 -5.80 -9.19
CA LEU A 89 -15.00 -6.41 -10.51
C LEU A 89 -14.06 -7.62 -10.52
N ARG A 90 -12.99 -7.61 -9.73
CA ARG A 90 -12.10 -8.79 -9.59
C ARG A 90 -12.81 -9.99 -8.99
N LEU A 91 -13.75 -9.74 -8.08
CA LEU A 91 -14.53 -10.77 -7.42
C LEU A 91 -15.90 -11.03 -8.08
N LYS A 92 -16.09 -10.55 -9.32
CA LYS A 92 -17.37 -10.66 -10.04
C LYS A 92 -17.86 -12.11 -10.17
N PHE A 93 -16.98 -13.09 -10.17
CA PHE A 93 -17.36 -14.50 -10.17
C PHE A 93 -18.19 -14.89 -8.93
N MET A 94 -18.09 -14.15 -7.84
CA MET A 94 -18.88 -14.36 -6.63
C MET A 94 -20.29 -13.76 -6.72
N ASP A 95 -20.58 -12.90 -7.70
CA ASP A 95 -21.90 -12.30 -7.87
C ASP A 95 -22.98 -13.35 -8.16
N THR A 96 -22.63 -14.44 -8.84
CA THR A 96 -23.53 -15.56 -9.12
C THR A 96 -24.07 -16.23 -7.87
N LEU A 97 -23.26 -16.19 -6.80
CA LEU A 97 -23.60 -16.72 -5.48
C LEU A 97 -24.19 -15.63 -4.56
N LYS A 98 -24.34 -14.40 -5.06
CA LYS A 98 -24.69 -13.21 -4.25
C LYS A 98 -23.78 -13.02 -3.05
N ALA A 99 -22.51 -13.42 -3.17
CA ALA A 99 -21.53 -13.50 -2.10
C ALA A 99 -20.33 -12.58 -2.32
N ASN A 100 -20.40 -11.63 -3.26
CA ASN A 100 -19.34 -10.67 -3.49
C ASN A 100 -19.39 -9.57 -2.42
N PRO A 101 -18.47 -9.56 -1.44
CA PRO A 101 -18.52 -8.60 -0.34
C PRO A 101 -18.32 -7.15 -0.81
N HIS A 102 -17.53 -6.95 -1.87
CA HIS A 102 -17.30 -5.61 -2.44
C HIS A 102 -18.41 -5.11 -3.37
N ASN A 103 -19.42 -5.94 -3.64
CA ASN A 103 -20.62 -5.61 -4.40
C ASN A 103 -21.90 -6.05 -3.66
N SER A 104 -21.82 -6.08 -2.34
CA SER A 104 -22.95 -6.46 -1.49
C SER A 104 -24.13 -5.50 -1.67
N VAL A 105 -25.35 -6.06 -1.65
CA VAL A 105 -26.60 -5.28 -1.73
C VAL A 105 -26.87 -4.45 -0.46
N HIS A 106 -26.20 -4.80 0.64
CA HIS A 106 -26.37 -4.08 1.90
C HIS A 106 -25.46 -2.84 1.92
N ASP A 107 -24.15 -3.04 1.87
CA ASP A 107 -23.17 -1.99 2.14
C ASP A 107 -22.14 -1.84 1.02
N GLY A 108 -21.97 -2.88 0.21
CA GLY A 108 -21.17 -2.86 -1.01
C GLY A 108 -19.85 -2.13 -0.90
N PRO A 109 -19.61 -1.13 -1.76
CA PRO A 109 -18.35 -0.41 -1.79
C PRO A 109 -18.22 0.66 -0.69
N THR A 110 -19.17 0.80 0.23
CA THR A 110 -19.16 1.86 1.25
C THR A 110 -18.40 1.47 2.52
N LEU A 111 -18.30 0.17 2.83
CA LEU A 111 -17.56 -0.35 3.98
C LEU A 111 -16.08 0.03 3.93
N TYR A 112 -15.50 0.31 5.08
CA TYR A 112 -14.06 0.49 5.18
C TYR A 112 -13.32 -0.84 5.07
N CYS A 113 -12.10 -0.80 4.53
CA CYS A 113 -11.31 -2.01 4.32
C CYS A 113 -11.03 -2.74 5.64
N ASP A 114 -10.74 -1.99 6.69
CA ASP A 114 -10.36 -2.50 8.01
C ASP A 114 -11.56 -2.96 8.88
N GLU A 115 -12.79 -2.82 8.40
CA GLU A 115 -13.95 -3.46 9.02
C GLU A 115 -13.92 -4.98 8.85
N CYS A 116 -13.36 -5.46 7.73
CA CYS A 116 -13.23 -6.88 7.43
C CYS A 116 -11.78 -7.34 7.36
N HIS A 117 -10.91 -6.58 6.69
CA HIS A 117 -9.52 -6.92 6.47
C HIS A 117 -8.61 -6.31 7.54
N ASN A 118 -7.89 -7.15 8.24
CA ASN A 118 -6.95 -6.71 9.28
C ASN A 118 -5.56 -7.26 8.96
N GLU A 119 -4.56 -6.38 8.84
CA GLU A 119 -3.19 -6.80 8.54
C GLU A 119 -2.53 -7.50 9.72
N HIS A 120 -2.67 -6.95 10.92
CA HIS A 120 -1.94 -7.40 12.11
C HIS A 120 -2.73 -8.34 13.04
N LYS A 121 -3.93 -8.72 12.65
CA LYS A 121 -4.78 -9.66 13.38
C LYS A 121 -5.64 -10.47 12.41
N ALA A 122 -6.40 -11.42 12.92
CA ALA A 122 -7.35 -12.15 12.10
C ALA A 122 -8.36 -11.20 11.47
N SER A 123 -8.61 -11.38 10.17
CA SER A 123 -9.68 -10.69 9.46
C SER A 123 -11.04 -11.21 9.91
N THR A 124 -12.07 -10.38 9.77
CA THR A 124 -13.42 -10.68 10.23
C THR A 124 -14.33 -10.82 9.02
N ASN A 125 -15.18 -11.82 9.01
CA ASN A 125 -16.27 -11.89 8.05
C ASN A 125 -17.55 -11.39 8.74
N MET A 126 -17.84 -10.09 8.64
CA MET A 126 -19.00 -9.50 9.29
C MET A 126 -20.33 -9.97 8.70
N CYS A 127 -20.34 -10.57 7.50
CA CYS A 127 -21.56 -11.13 6.94
C CYS A 127 -22.12 -12.28 7.81
N THR A 128 -21.26 -12.97 8.55
CA THR A 128 -21.63 -14.06 9.45
C THR A 128 -22.46 -13.62 10.65
N GLU A 129 -22.50 -12.33 10.96
CA GLU A 129 -23.36 -11.81 12.02
C GLU A 129 -24.86 -12.01 11.74
N CYS A 130 -25.22 -11.99 10.45
CA CYS A 130 -26.60 -12.21 10.01
C CYS A 130 -26.77 -13.50 9.19
N HIS A 131 -25.71 -13.94 8.50
CA HIS A 131 -25.70 -15.10 7.60
C HIS A 131 -24.82 -16.22 8.17
N GLU A 132 -25.11 -16.64 9.38
CA GLU A 132 -24.28 -17.59 10.14
C GLU A 132 -24.10 -18.94 9.42
N HIS A 133 -25.12 -19.40 8.72
CA HIS A 133 -25.12 -20.72 8.08
C HIS A 133 -24.72 -20.71 6.61
N GLU A 134 -25.09 -19.65 5.89
CA GLU A 134 -24.92 -19.60 4.43
C GLU A 134 -23.52 -19.13 4.03
N VAL A 135 -23.04 -18.07 4.66
CA VAL A 135 -21.75 -17.43 4.28
C VAL A 135 -20.56 -18.37 4.41
N PRO A 136 -20.42 -19.19 5.46
CA PRO A 136 -19.30 -20.12 5.57
C PRO A 136 -19.25 -21.16 4.43
N GLN A 137 -20.34 -21.41 3.74
CA GLN A 137 -20.39 -22.37 2.62
C GLN A 137 -19.86 -21.80 1.31
N TRP A 138 -19.96 -20.50 1.10
CA TRP A 138 -19.61 -19.87 -0.18
C TRP A 138 -18.35 -19.04 -0.10
N MET A 139 -18.10 -18.47 1.05
CA MET A 139 -16.99 -17.54 1.27
C MET A 139 -15.97 -18.20 2.18
N GLY A 140 -14.80 -18.40 1.68
CA GLY A 140 -13.69 -18.87 2.49
C GLY A 140 -13.34 -17.88 3.58
N VAL A 141 -12.19 -18.05 4.17
CA VAL A 141 -11.65 -17.13 5.18
C VAL A 141 -11.39 -15.79 4.51
N THR A 142 -11.81 -14.69 5.14
CA THR A 142 -11.44 -13.33 4.73
C THR A 142 -9.92 -13.18 4.86
N PRO A 143 -9.22 -12.86 3.76
CA PRO A 143 -7.76 -12.79 3.74
C PRO A 143 -7.18 -11.67 4.62
#